data_b35ea9185f6e0d55e9bd37bced84ded4
#
_entry.id   b35ea9185f6e0d55e9bd37bced84ded4
#
_cell.length_a   1.000
_cell.length_b   1.000
_cell.length_c   1.000
_cell.angle_alpha   90.00
_cell.angle_beta   90.00
_cell.angle_gamma   90.00
#
_symmetry.space_group_name_H-M   'P 1'
#
loop_
_entity.id
_entity.type
_entity.pdbx_description
1 polymer ?
#
loop_
_entity_poly.entity_id
_entity_poly.type
_entity_poly.pdbx_seq_one_letter_code
_entity_poly.pdbx_strand_id
1 'polypeptide(L)'
;GTTSGLVCLNSNRGQMKATYIGREQGLLNDMIHGVLEDENGLLWLGTNRGLIKYNPINGSSHAYFYSAGVQIGEFSDDAYYMCPYTRELFFGGIDGLLYLDKEMQAAPEFYPDILLRKLTIGHTQVVQENYYTDDGKALQFKGAEVSFTLAFIVPDFLSGEDIEYSYQLEGYDKDWTSFSSINEASYTGVPAGDYLFKVRYKRDVFDTEYRHFSIPVHILSPWYRSAPAYFIYFIIFLL
;
A
#
# COMPACT_ATOMS: atom_id res chain seq x y z
N GLY A 1 7.61 24.34 14.76
CA GLY A 1 7.01 24.55 13.46
C GLY A 1 7.19 25.97 12.97
N THR A 2 7.00 26.16 11.69
CA THR A 2 6.98 27.50 11.07
C THR A 2 5.90 27.53 9.98
N THR A 3 5.64 28.71 9.43
CA THR A 3 4.72 28.88 8.28
C THR A 3 5.31 28.37 6.95
N SER A 4 6.52 27.84 6.97
CA SER A 4 7.23 27.35 5.77
C SER A 4 7.90 26.01 5.99
N GLY A 5 7.51 25.25 7.02
CA GLY A 5 8.01 23.90 7.32
C GLY A 5 8.53 23.75 8.75
N LEU A 6 9.34 22.73 8.97
CA LEU A 6 10.01 22.45 10.25
C LEU A 6 11.45 22.93 10.23
N VAL A 7 11.92 23.43 11.36
CA VAL A 7 13.34 23.70 11.58
C VAL A 7 13.83 22.81 12.74
N CYS A 8 14.71 21.89 12.44
CA CYS A 8 15.38 21.07 13.45
C CYS A 8 16.66 21.80 13.91
N LEU A 9 16.72 22.10 15.20
CA LEU A 9 17.89 22.72 15.84
C LEU A 9 18.70 21.65 16.60
N ASN A 10 19.87 21.35 16.11
CA ASN A 10 20.78 20.39 16.73
C ASN A 10 21.93 21.14 17.43
N SER A 11 22.11 20.89 18.72
CA SER A 11 23.21 21.47 19.49
C SER A 11 24.29 20.42 19.72
N ASN A 12 25.47 20.62 19.13
CA ASN A 12 26.62 19.77 19.36
C ASN A 12 27.80 20.62 19.81
N ARG A 13 28.28 20.38 21.05
CA ARG A 13 29.45 21.08 21.68
C ARG A 13 29.36 22.61 21.59
N GLY A 14 28.14 23.18 21.75
CA GLY A 14 27.94 24.63 21.74
C GLY A 14 27.79 25.25 20.35
N GLN A 15 27.86 24.47 19.29
CA GLN A 15 27.48 24.88 17.94
C GLN A 15 26.05 24.46 17.64
N MET A 16 25.19 25.43 17.30
CA MET A 16 23.83 25.15 16.84
C MET A 16 23.83 24.99 15.32
N LYS A 17 23.34 23.83 14.87
CA LYS A 17 23.08 23.57 13.45
C LYS A 17 21.57 23.54 13.24
N ALA A 18 21.07 24.44 12.38
CA ALA A 18 19.69 24.41 11.91
C ALA A 18 19.58 23.59 10.63
N THR A 19 18.63 22.66 10.59
CA THR A 19 18.28 21.89 9.39
C THR A 19 16.82 22.21 9.08
N TYR A 20 16.57 22.64 7.86
CA TYR A 20 15.23 22.92 7.35
C TYR A 20 14.63 21.64 6.76
N ILE A 21 13.35 21.41 7.06
CA ILE A 21 12.57 20.30 6.56
C ILE A 21 11.30 20.87 5.92
N GLY A 22 11.21 20.74 4.61
CA GLY A 22 10.08 21.19 3.81
C GLY A 22 9.59 20.09 2.86
N ARG A 23 8.90 20.48 1.81
CA ARG A 23 8.33 19.51 0.83
C ARG A 23 9.39 18.66 0.14
N GLU A 24 10.56 19.20 -0.13
CA GLU A 24 11.67 18.45 -0.73
C GLU A 24 12.19 17.32 0.18
N GLN A 25 11.99 17.45 1.50
CA GLN A 25 12.33 16.46 2.50
C GLN A 25 11.12 15.57 2.90
N GLY A 26 10.07 15.58 2.09
CA GLY A 26 8.92 14.69 2.26
C GLY A 26 7.78 15.26 3.11
N LEU A 27 7.85 16.55 3.53
CA LEU A 27 6.78 17.15 4.30
C LEU A 27 5.58 17.46 3.39
N LEU A 28 4.39 16.95 3.74
CA LEU A 28 3.19 17.09 2.90
C LEU A 28 2.53 18.47 2.99
N ASN A 29 2.80 19.23 4.06
CA ASN A 29 2.31 20.60 4.25
C ASN A 29 3.38 21.43 4.97
N ASP A 30 3.53 22.69 4.55
CA ASP A 30 4.57 23.58 5.07
C ASP A 30 4.09 24.45 6.25
N MET A 31 2.76 24.65 6.41
CA MET A 31 2.22 25.47 7.49
C MET A 31 1.98 24.63 8.73
N ILE A 32 2.90 24.70 9.70
CA ILE A 32 2.93 23.88 10.91
C ILE A 32 2.57 24.73 12.12
N HIS A 33 1.38 24.45 12.70
CA HIS A 33 0.85 25.16 13.87
C HIS A 33 1.27 24.53 15.19
N GLY A 34 1.42 23.18 15.22
CA GLY A 34 1.82 22.44 16.41
C GLY A 34 2.69 21.24 16.09
N VAL A 35 3.59 20.88 17.00
CA VAL A 35 4.48 19.72 16.86
C VAL A 35 4.49 18.97 18.18
N LEU A 36 4.11 17.68 18.14
CA LEU A 36 4.23 16.75 19.26
C LEU A 36 4.97 15.49 18.80
N GLU A 37 5.76 14.92 19.69
CA GLU A 37 6.50 13.68 19.46
C GLU A 37 5.83 12.53 20.20
N ASP A 38 5.61 11.40 19.53
CA ASP A 38 5.08 10.19 20.16
C ASP A 38 6.18 9.32 20.78
N GLU A 39 5.80 8.21 21.42
CA GLU A 39 6.72 7.28 22.08
C GLU A 39 7.70 6.58 21.10
N ASN A 40 7.38 6.56 19.82
CA ASN A 40 8.21 5.96 18.75
C ASN A 40 9.15 6.97 18.08
N GLY A 41 9.16 8.23 18.55
CA GLY A 41 9.96 9.30 17.96
C GLY A 41 9.40 9.85 16.65
N LEU A 42 8.12 9.56 16.33
CA LEU A 42 7.42 10.15 15.20
C LEU A 42 6.82 11.49 15.60
N LEU A 43 6.85 12.43 14.68
CA LEU A 43 6.29 13.77 14.90
C LEU A 43 4.87 13.86 14.36
N TRP A 44 3.98 14.33 15.20
CA TRP A 44 2.60 14.67 14.84
C TRP A 44 2.48 16.19 14.69
N LEU A 45 2.06 16.60 13.51
CA LEU A 45 2.11 18.01 13.08
C LEU A 45 0.68 18.46 12.81
N GLY A 46 0.17 19.39 13.63
CA GLY A 46 -1.06 20.12 13.33
C GLY A 46 -0.78 21.16 12.25
N THR A 47 -1.57 21.13 11.17
CA THR A 47 -1.38 22.05 10.02
C THR A 47 -2.64 22.83 9.70
N ASN A 48 -2.57 23.73 8.74
CA ASN A 48 -3.76 24.40 8.20
C ASN A 48 -4.63 23.47 7.30
N ARG A 49 -4.23 22.22 7.13
CA ARG A 49 -4.97 21.25 6.32
C ARG A 49 -4.75 19.81 6.83
N GLY A 50 -5.38 19.52 7.98
CA GLY A 50 -5.30 18.21 8.60
C GLY A 50 -4.06 17.98 9.45
N LEU A 51 -3.91 16.74 9.92
CA LEU A 51 -2.83 16.27 10.77
C LEU A 51 -1.81 15.49 9.95
N ILE A 52 -0.52 15.72 10.18
CA ILE A 52 0.55 14.98 9.52
C ILE A 52 1.33 14.18 10.56
N LYS A 53 1.57 12.89 10.29
CA LYS A 53 2.54 12.06 10.96
C LYS A 53 3.82 12.05 10.14
N TYR A 54 4.96 12.35 10.75
CA TYR A 54 6.25 12.52 10.07
C TYR A 54 7.34 11.74 10.80
N ASN A 55 8.14 11.00 10.04
CA ASN A 55 9.31 10.30 10.56
C ASN A 55 10.58 11.15 10.30
N PRO A 56 11.21 11.72 11.35
CA PRO A 56 12.38 12.56 11.19
C PRO A 56 13.65 11.80 10.77
N ILE A 57 13.64 10.45 10.83
CA ILE A 57 14.80 9.62 10.49
C ILE A 57 14.89 9.38 8.99
N ASN A 58 13.78 9.04 8.36
CA ASN A 58 13.74 8.65 6.94
C ASN A 58 12.97 9.63 6.04
N GLY A 59 12.34 10.67 6.63
CA GLY A 59 11.57 11.67 5.90
C GLY A 59 10.19 11.21 5.40
N SER A 60 9.74 10.01 5.76
CA SER A 60 8.39 9.58 5.38
C SER A 60 7.32 10.36 6.13
N SER A 61 6.22 10.66 5.47
CA SER A 61 5.09 11.36 6.06
C SER A 61 3.75 10.85 5.54
N HIS A 62 2.73 10.93 6.39
CA HIS A 62 1.36 10.59 6.06
C HIS A 62 0.42 11.68 6.59
N ALA A 63 -0.57 12.07 5.79
CA ALA A 63 -1.52 13.11 6.16
C ALA A 63 -2.89 12.51 6.43
N TYR A 64 -3.46 12.82 7.59
CA TYR A 64 -4.79 12.42 8.01
C TYR A 64 -5.76 13.59 7.80
N PHE A 65 -6.80 13.33 7.02
CA PHE A 65 -7.84 14.28 6.69
C PHE A 65 -9.20 13.85 7.27
N TYR A 66 -10.26 14.53 6.85
CA TYR A 66 -11.63 14.24 7.29
C TYR A 66 -12.04 12.78 7.05
N SER A 67 -11.62 12.17 5.95
CA SER A 67 -11.86 10.75 5.63
C SER A 67 -11.25 9.78 6.66
N ALA A 68 -10.16 10.17 7.28
CA ALA A 68 -9.49 9.41 8.34
C ALA A 68 -9.98 9.77 9.76
N GLY A 69 -11.11 10.47 9.88
CA GLY A 69 -11.70 10.86 11.16
C GLY A 69 -11.14 12.16 11.78
N VAL A 70 -10.19 12.82 11.13
CA VAL A 70 -9.68 14.13 11.56
C VAL A 70 -10.66 15.22 11.12
N GLN A 71 -11.63 15.53 11.99
CA GLN A 71 -12.69 16.50 11.68
C GLN A 71 -12.25 17.96 11.80
N ILE A 72 -10.99 18.23 12.10
CA ILE A 72 -10.40 19.55 12.19
C ILE A 72 -9.73 19.88 10.87
N GLY A 73 -10.24 20.90 10.17
CA GLY A 73 -9.69 21.36 8.91
C GLY A 73 -8.41 22.17 9.07
N GLU A 74 -8.36 22.99 10.11
CA GLU A 74 -7.22 23.87 10.42
C GLU A 74 -6.94 23.87 11.92
N PHE A 75 -5.70 23.56 12.29
CA PHE A 75 -5.23 23.61 13.68
C PHE A 75 -4.78 25.02 14.05
N SER A 76 -4.88 25.35 15.32
CA SER A 76 -4.53 26.69 15.83
C SER A 76 -3.12 26.69 16.40
N ASP A 77 -2.44 27.84 16.28
CA ASP A 77 -1.14 28.07 16.90
C ASP A 77 -1.24 27.87 18.43
N ASP A 78 -0.21 27.28 19.01
CA ASP A 78 -0.06 27.02 20.45
C ASP A 78 -1.18 26.17 21.09
N ALA A 79 -2.09 25.60 20.29
CA ALA A 79 -3.19 24.78 20.75
C ALA A 79 -2.85 23.27 20.67
N TYR A 80 -1.77 22.85 21.27
CA TYR A 80 -1.36 21.45 21.33
C TYR A 80 -0.80 21.09 22.70
N TYR A 81 -1.04 19.87 23.14
CA TYR A 81 -0.61 19.38 24.45
C TYR A 81 -0.37 17.88 24.42
N MET A 82 0.69 17.43 25.08
CA MET A 82 0.95 16.03 25.36
C MET A 82 0.83 15.78 26.86
N CYS A 83 -0.03 14.84 27.22
CA CYS A 83 -0.15 14.42 28.62
C CYS A 83 1.12 13.69 29.08
N PRO A 84 1.84 14.18 30.09
CA PRO A 84 3.11 13.57 30.52
C PRO A 84 2.92 12.20 31.20
N TYR A 85 1.69 11.89 31.65
CA TYR A 85 1.37 10.65 32.35
C TYR A 85 0.85 9.56 31.41
N THR A 86 -0.08 9.93 30.51
CA THR A 86 -0.73 8.99 29.60
C THR A 86 -0.10 8.97 28.21
N ARG A 87 0.72 9.98 27.87
CA ARG A 87 1.34 10.20 26.56
C ARG A 87 0.35 10.42 25.42
N GLU A 88 -0.89 10.71 25.77
CA GLU A 88 -1.94 11.11 24.85
C GLU A 88 -1.64 12.48 24.25
N LEU A 89 -1.98 12.65 22.97
CA LEU A 89 -1.73 13.88 22.23
C LEU A 89 -3.06 14.62 22.00
N PHE A 90 -3.04 15.93 22.17
CA PHE A 90 -4.18 16.81 21.98
C PHE A 90 -3.79 17.93 21.03
N PHE A 91 -4.65 18.19 20.04
CA PHE A 91 -4.50 19.30 19.09
C PHE A 91 -5.82 20.05 18.99
N GLY A 92 -5.79 21.34 19.26
CA GLY A 92 -6.94 22.26 19.11
C GLY A 92 -6.93 22.94 17.75
N GLY A 93 -8.10 23.20 17.23
CA GLY A 93 -8.30 23.92 15.99
C GLY A 93 -9.61 24.67 15.94
N ILE A 94 -9.95 25.26 14.81
CA ILE A 94 -11.13 26.11 14.61
C ILE A 94 -12.42 25.33 14.92
N ASP A 95 -12.47 24.05 14.54
CA ASP A 95 -13.69 23.24 14.65
C ASP A 95 -13.72 22.33 15.88
N GLY A 96 -12.74 22.42 16.80
CA GLY A 96 -12.75 21.63 18.02
C GLY A 96 -11.38 21.13 18.49
N LEU A 97 -11.40 19.96 19.15
CA LEU A 97 -10.24 19.32 19.73
C LEU A 97 -10.06 17.92 19.14
N LEU A 98 -8.90 17.63 18.61
CA LEU A 98 -8.48 16.30 18.24
C LEU A 98 -7.73 15.66 19.42
N TYR A 99 -8.07 14.43 19.71
CA TYR A 99 -7.46 13.59 20.74
C TYR A 99 -6.92 12.32 20.10
N LEU A 100 -5.67 12.01 20.37
CA LEU A 100 -5.01 10.78 19.93
C LEU A 100 -4.54 10.01 21.17
N ASP A 101 -5.17 8.88 21.42
CA ASP A 101 -4.71 7.93 22.44
C ASP A 101 -3.51 7.11 21.94
N LYS A 102 -2.98 6.23 22.80
CA LYS A 102 -1.83 5.38 22.45
C LYS A 102 -2.17 4.36 21.35
N GLU A 103 -3.40 3.87 21.31
CA GLU A 103 -3.84 2.88 20.32
C GLU A 103 -3.91 3.53 18.93
N MET A 104 -4.40 4.78 18.86
CA MET A 104 -4.42 5.56 17.62
C MET A 104 -3.01 5.95 17.14
N GLN A 105 -2.05 6.11 18.05
CA GLN A 105 -0.65 6.40 17.71
C GLN A 105 0.10 5.16 17.24
N ALA A 106 -0.31 3.99 17.70
CA ALA A 106 0.30 2.71 17.34
C ALA A 106 -0.10 2.27 15.92
N ALA A 107 0.69 1.38 15.33
CA ALA A 107 0.27 0.68 14.13
C ALA A 107 -0.93 -0.23 14.47
N PRO A 108 -1.93 -0.33 13.61
CA PRO A 108 -3.08 -1.20 13.88
C PRO A 108 -2.65 -2.66 13.96
N GLU A 109 -3.13 -3.37 15.00
CA GLU A 109 -2.79 -4.79 15.24
C GLU A 109 -3.40 -5.76 14.21
N PHE A 110 -4.51 -5.37 13.58
CA PHE A 110 -5.23 -6.22 12.64
C PHE A 110 -4.99 -5.79 11.19
N TYR A 111 -4.55 -6.74 10.38
CA TYR A 111 -4.38 -6.60 8.94
C TYR A 111 -5.35 -7.59 8.24
N PRO A 112 -6.40 -7.09 7.57
CA PRO A 112 -7.31 -7.95 6.81
C PRO A 112 -6.59 -8.71 5.71
N ASP A 113 -7.09 -9.91 5.38
CA ASP A 113 -6.57 -10.68 4.27
C ASP A 113 -6.98 -10.06 2.93
N ILE A 114 -6.09 -10.18 1.95
CA ILE A 114 -6.37 -9.77 0.57
C ILE A 114 -7.34 -10.76 -0.06
N LEU A 115 -8.40 -10.26 -0.67
CA LEU A 115 -9.38 -11.06 -1.40
C LEU A 115 -9.27 -10.80 -2.90
N LEU A 116 -9.32 -11.87 -3.69
CA LEU A 116 -9.46 -11.77 -5.14
C LEU A 116 -10.93 -11.45 -5.46
N ARG A 117 -11.19 -10.25 -5.99
CA ARG A 117 -12.55 -9.73 -6.23
C ARG A 117 -13.10 -10.09 -7.60
N LYS A 118 -12.25 -10.07 -8.63
CA LYS A 118 -12.68 -10.18 -10.01
C LYS A 118 -11.59 -10.80 -10.87
N LEU A 119 -12.02 -11.66 -11.80
CA LEU A 119 -11.20 -12.16 -12.89
C LEU A 119 -11.76 -11.69 -14.22
N THR A 120 -10.90 -11.19 -15.09
CA THR A 120 -11.24 -10.84 -16.47
C THR A 120 -10.29 -11.58 -17.40
N ILE A 121 -10.80 -12.21 -18.46
CA ILE A 121 -9.99 -12.88 -19.49
C ILE A 121 -10.23 -12.18 -20.82
N GLY A 122 -9.14 -11.70 -21.42
CA GLY A 122 -9.22 -10.77 -22.53
C GLY A 122 -9.94 -9.49 -22.11
N HIS A 123 -11.15 -9.26 -22.65
CA HIS A 123 -11.99 -8.10 -22.33
C HIS A 123 -13.31 -8.50 -21.61
N THR A 124 -13.46 -9.77 -21.25
CA THR A 124 -14.70 -10.27 -20.67
C THR A 124 -14.51 -10.64 -19.21
N GLN A 125 -15.36 -10.08 -18.35
CA GLN A 125 -15.44 -10.53 -16.96
C GLN A 125 -15.99 -11.94 -16.93
N VAL A 126 -15.34 -12.83 -16.18
CA VAL A 126 -15.72 -14.24 -16.08
C VAL A 126 -16.08 -14.60 -14.64
N VAL A 127 -16.85 -15.67 -14.51
CA VAL A 127 -17.13 -16.27 -13.18
C VAL A 127 -15.86 -16.94 -12.71
N GLN A 128 -15.30 -16.44 -11.64
CA GLN A 128 -13.96 -16.81 -11.14
C GLN A 128 -13.86 -18.28 -10.75
N GLU A 129 -14.94 -18.82 -10.17
CA GLU A 129 -15.03 -20.22 -9.72
C GLU A 129 -14.79 -21.23 -10.85
N ASN A 130 -15.12 -20.88 -12.10
CA ASN A 130 -14.91 -21.73 -13.27
C ASN A 130 -13.42 -21.89 -13.67
N TYR A 131 -12.55 -21.07 -13.07
CA TYR A 131 -11.13 -21.05 -13.40
C TYR A 131 -10.25 -21.52 -12.24
N TYR A 132 -10.84 -21.92 -11.13
CA TYR A 132 -10.09 -22.61 -10.09
C TYR A 132 -9.84 -24.08 -10.48
N THR A 133 -8.73 -24.62 -10.00
CA THR A 133 -8.49 -26.07 -9.99
C THR A 133 -9.53 -26.77 -9.12
N ASP A 134 -9.72 -28.08 -9.33
CA ASP A 134 -10.72 -28.88 -8.60
C ASP A 134 -10.56 -28.81 -7.07
N ASP A 135 -9.35 -28.56 -6.58
CA ASP A 135 -9.06 -28.35 -5.15
C ASP A 135 -9.24 -26.89 -4.69
N GLY A 136 -9.62 -25.97 -5.60
CA GLY A 136 -9.85 -24.55 -5.31
C GLY A 136 -8.60 -23.75 -4.95
N LYS A 137 -7.39 -24.30 -5.14
CA LYS A 137 -6.15 -23.68 -4.66
C LYS A 137 -5.35 -22.90 -5.70
N ALA A 138 -5.66 -23.08 -6.98
CA ALA A 138 -4.96 -22.44 -8.08
C ALA A 138 -5.92 -21.95 -9.17
N LEU A 139 -5.52 -20.95 -9.94
CA LEU A 139 -6.20 -20.56 -11.17
C LEU A 139 -5.65 -21.35 -12.35
N GLN A 140 -6.54 -21.81 -13.24
CA GLN A 140 -6.16 -22.57 -14.41
C GLN A 140 -6.75 -21.98 -15.67
N PHE A 141 -5.90 -21.67 -16.63
CA PHE A 141 -6.27 -21.15 -17.94
C PHE A 141 -5.87 -22.14 -19.04
N LYS A 142 -6.53 -22.05 -20.21
CA LYS A 142 -6.19 -22.85 -21.39
C LYS A 142 -5.88 -21.94 -22.55
N GLY A 143 -4.68 -22.06 -23.12
CA GLY A 143 -4.26 -21.25 -24.26
C GLY A 143 -2.75 -21.32 -24.48
N ALA A 144 -2.32 -20.95 -25.67
CA ALA A 144 -0.89 -20.82 -25.98
C ALA A 144 -0.31 -19.55 -25.31
N GLU A 145 -1.14 -18.52 -25.27
CA GLU A 145 -0.93 -17.24 -24.60
C GLU A 145 -2.26 -16.80 -24.04
N VAL A 146 -2.29 -16.26 -22.83
CA VAL A 146 -3.51 -15.79 -22.17
C VAL A 146 -3.31 -14.37 -21.67
N SER A 147 -4.29 -13.53 -21.94
CA SER A 147 -4.38 -12.19 -21.35
C SER A 147 -5.46 -12.19 -20.27
N PHE A 148 -5.12 -11.79 -19.07
CA PHE A 148 -6.03 -11.76 -17.95
C PHE A 148 -5.77 -10.58 -17.01
N THR A 149 -6.82 -10.18 -16.27
CA THR A 149 -6.73 -9.16 -15.23
C THR A 149 -7.30 -9.72 -13.94
N LEU A 150 -6.55 -9.58 -12.87
CA LEU A 150 -6.91 -9.94 -11.51
C LEU A 150 -7.17 -8.67 -10.71
N ALA A 151 -8.41 -8.46 -10.26
CA ALA A 151 -8.73 -7.39 -9.33
C ALA A 151 -8.79 -7.96 -7.91
N PHE A 152 -8.14 -7.30 -6.99
CA PHE A 152 -8.04 -7.69 -5.60
C PHE A 152 -8.47 -6.55 -4.68
N ILE A 153 -8.81 -6.84 -3.45
CA ILE A 153 -9.24 -5.85 -2.46
C ILE A 153 -8.86 -6.31 -1.06
N VAL A 154 -8.51 -5.35 -0.23
CA VAL A 154 -8.43 -5.52 1.22
C VAL A 154 -9.73 -4.97 1.80
N PRO A 155 -10.53 -5.77 2.54
CA PRO A 155 -11.77 -5.31 3.15
C PRO A 155 -11.49 -4.54 4.45
N ASP A 156 -10.75 -3.44 4.32
CA ASP A 156 -10.45 -2.52 5.41
C ASP A 156 -11.31 -1.25 5.23
N PHE A 157 -12.31 -1.11 6.09
CA PHE A 157 -13.24 0.01 6.06
C PHE A 157 -12.71 1.24 6.81
N LEU A 158 -11.60 1.10 7.55
CA LEU A 158 -10.99 2.18 8.32
C LEU A 158 -9.92 2.92 7.51
N SER A 159 -9.12 2.17 6.74
CA SER A 159 -8.00 2.73 5.96
C SER A 159 -8.34 2.96 4.48
N GLY A 160 -9.50 2.61 4.05
CA GLY A 160 -10.15 2.60 2.73
C GLY A 160 -9.36 3.11 1.52
N GLU A 161 -9.16 4.42 1.41
CA GLU A 161 -8.55 5.04 0.22
C GLU A 161 -7.02 5.10 0.27
N ASP A 162 -6.41 4.87 1.44
CA ASP A 162 -4.96 5.03 1.65
C ASP A 162 -4.17 3.73 1.42
N ILE A 163 -4.87 2.62 1.09
CA ILE A 163 -4.22 1.33 0.85
C ILE A 163 -3.45 1.36 -0.47
N GLU A 164 -2.16 1.09 -0.37
CA GLU A 164 -1.30 0.91 -1.54
C GLU A 164 -0.94 -0.57 -1.72
N TYR A 165 -1.01 -1.01 -2.97
CA TYR A 165 -0.73 -2.38 -3.39
C TYR A 165 0.55 -2.48 -4.21
N SER A 166 1.22 -3.62 -4.10
CA SER A 166 2.33 -4.00 -4.96
C SER A 166 2.14 -5.48 -5.31
N TYR A 167 2.28 -5.83 -6.58
CA TYR A 167 2.04 -7.19 -7.06
C TYR A 167 3.13 -7.66 -8.01
N GLN A 168 3.17 -8.97 -8.23
CA GLN A 168 4.12 -9.64 -9.11
C GLN A 168 3.53 -10.97 -9.58
N LEU A 169 3.69 -11.29 -10.85
CA LEU A 169 3.51 -12.64 -11.39
C LEU A 169 4.88 -13.31 -11.48
N GLU A 170 5.25 -14.04 -10.44
CA GLU A 170 6.54 -14.75 -10.39
C GLU A 170 6.62 -15.80 -11.50
N GLY A 171 7.73 -15.83 -12.19
CA GLY A 171 7.91 -16.61 -13.41
C GLY A 171 7.67 -15.81 -14.71
N TYR A 172 7.04 -14.62 -14.62
CA TYR A 172 6.81 -13.71 -15.73
C TYR A 172 7.42 -12.33 -15.47
N ASP A 173 7.12 -11.70 -14.33
CA ASP A 173 7.69 -10.42 -13.93
C ASP A 173 9.09 -10.61 -13.32
N LYS A 174 9.99 -9.67 -13.60
CA LYS A 174 11.33 -9.66 -12.98
C LYS A 174 11.27 -9.24 -11.52
N ASP A 175 10.49 -8.19 -11.22
CA ASP A 175 10.42 -7.55 -9.92
C ASP A 175 8.98 -7.23 -9.53
N TRP A 176 8.80 -6.86 -8.28
CA TRP A 176 7.54 -6.32 -7.77
C TRP A 176 7.23 -4.96 -8.41
N THR A 177 5.95 -4.68 -8.68
CA THR A 177 5.51 -3.33 -9.03
C THR A 177 5.76 -2.36 -7.87
N SER A 178 5.93 -1.09 -8.18
CA SER A 178 5.91 -0.04 -7.15
C SER A 178 4.57 -0.01 -6.44
N PHE A 179 4.57 0.38 -5.16
CA PHE A 179 3.33 0.57 -4.42
C PHE A 179 2.49 1.67 -5.05
N SER A 180 1.19 1.40 -5.21
CA SER A 180 0.21 2.34 -5.76
C SER A 180 -1.20 1.96 -5.29
N SER A 181 -2.16 2.87 -5.42
CA SER A 181 -3.58 2.62 -5.14
C SER A 181 -4.27 1.70 -6.17
N ILE A 182 -3.56 1.27 -7.22
CA ILE A 182 -4.10 0.38 -8.24
C ILE A 182 -4.28 -1.02 -7.66
N ASN A 183 -5.50 -1.51 -7.65
CA ASN A 183 -5.90 -2.82 -7.14
C ASN A 183 -6.29 -3.81 -8.25
N GLU A 184 -5.73 -3.60 -9.44
CA GLU A 184 -5.89 -4.47 -10.60
C GLU A 184 -4.55 -4.77 -11.25
N ALA A 185 -4.25 -6.05 -11.45
CA ALA A 185 -3.06 -6.54 -12.13
C ALA A 185 -3.45 -7.07 -13.51
N SER A 186 -3.00 -6.42 -14.58
CA SER A 186 -3.29 -6.80 -15.95
C SER A 186 -2.07 -7.38 -16.64
N TYR A 187 -2.22 -8.57 -17.19
CA TYR A 187 -1.20 -9.31 -17.92
C TYR A 187 -1.67 -9.60 -19.33
N THR A 188 -0.80 -9.39 -20.32
CA THR A 188 -1.12 -9.57 -21.73
C THR A 188 -0.17 -10.57 -22.37
N GLY A 189 -0.74 -11.59 -23.06
CA GLY A 189 0.08 -12.55 -23.83
C GLY A 189 0.98 -13.41 -22.94
N VAL A 190 0.53 -13.80 -21.74
CA VAL A 190 1.30 -14.68 -20.86
C VAL A 190 1.38 -16.07 -21.49
N PRO A 191 2.57 -16.62 -21.72
CA PRO A 191 2.74 -17.94 -22.33
C PRO A 191 2.19 -19.08 -21.45
N ALA A 192 2.01 -20.24 -22.04
CA ALA A 192 1.72 -21.45 -21.26
C ALA A 192 2.87 -21.76 -20.30
N GLY A 193 2.54 -22.05 -19.04
CA GLY A 193 3.51 -22.26 -17.96
C GLY A 193 2.87 -22.23 -16.59
N ASP A 194 3.69 -22.38 -15.58
CA ASP A 194 3.32 -22.32 -14.18
C ASP A 194 3.88 -21.03 -13.56
N TYR A 195 3.00 -20.27 -12.94
CA TYR A 195 3.29 -18.98 -12.35
C TYR A 195 2.75 -18.91 -10.93
N LEU A 196 3.25 -17.95 -10.15
CA LEU A 196 2.69 -17.63 -8.84
C LEU A 196 2.33 -16.14 -8.81
N PHE A 197 1.03 -15.83 -8.81
CA PHE A 197 0.59 -14.46 -8.61
C PHE A 197 0.71 -14.11 -7.12
N LYS A 198 1.40 -13.03 -6.86
CA LYS A 198 1.63 -12.50 -5.51
C LYS A 198 1.15 -11.06 -5.45
N VAL A 199 0.49 -10.71 -4.36
CA VAL A 199 0.15 -9.32 -4.04
C VAL A 199 0.39 -9.04 -2.57
N ARG A 200 0.83 -7.85 -2.27
CA ARG A 200 1.05 -7.34 -0.92
C ARG A 200 0.49 -5.93 -0.83
N TYR A 201 0.15 -5.51 0.37
CA TYR A 201 -0.33 -4.16 0.61
C TYR A 201 0.29 -3.54 1.85
N LYS A 202 0.24 -2.23 1.91
CA LYS A 202 0.48 -1.40 3.08
C LYS A 202 -0.66 -0.40 3.22
N ARG A 203 -0.98 -0.02 4.44
CA ARG A 203 -2.01 0.99 4.74
C ARG A 203 -1.41 2.37 4.94
N ASP A 204 -0.15 2.39 5.38
CA ASP A 204 0.58 3.61 5.68
C ASP A 204 2.03 3.46 5.20
N VAL A 205 2.70 4.57 4.94
CA VAL A 205 4.13 4.63 4.64
C VAL A 205 5.00 4.18 5.82
N PHE A 206 4.42 4.12 7.02
CA PHE A 206 5.08 3.63 8.24
C PHE A 206 4.95 2.13 8.45
N ASP A 207 4.11 1.43 7.67
CA ASP A 207 4.00 -0.02 7.73
C ASP A 207 5.34 -0.66 7.35
N THR A 208 5.93 -1.40 8.29
CA THR A 208 7.18 -2.14 8.09
C THR A 208 6.93 -3.59 7.69
N GLU A 209 5.75 -4.11 7.99
CA GLU A 209 5.32 -5.46 7.65
C GLU A 209 4.24 -5.43 6.59
N TYR A 210 4.36 -6.31 5.59
CA TYR A 210 3.39 -6.43 4.51
C TYR A 210 2.63 -7.74 4.64
N ARG A 211 1.31 -7.71 4.53
CA ARG A 211 0.53 -8.92 4.32
C ARG A 211 0.63 -9.36 2.87
N HIS A 212 0.77 -10.65 2.69
CA HIS A 212 0.94 -11.27 1.39
C HIS A 212 -0.23 -12.18 1.09
N PHE A 213 -0.72 -12.09 -0.14
CA PHE A 213 -1.60 -13.10 -0.75
C PHE A 213 -0.85 -13.72 -1.91
N SER A 214 -1.00 -15.02 -2.12
CA SER A 214 -0.43 -15.69 -3.26
C SER A 214 -1.38 -16.77 -3.78
N ILE A 215 -1.48 -16.88 -5.11
CA ILE A 215 -2.26 -17.90 -5.77
C ILE A 215 -1.49 -18.46 -6.98
N PRO A 216 -1.32 -19.77 -7.10
CA PRO A 216 -0.74 -20.39 -8.29
C PRO A 216 -1.63 -20.14 -9.51
N VAL A 217 -0.99 -19.91 -10.65
CA VAL A 217 -1.64 -19.68 -11.94
C VAL A 217 -1.03 -20.65 -12.97
N HIS A 218 -1.84 -21.60 -13.43
CA HIS A 218 -1.45 -22.59 -14.42
C HIS A 218 -2.03 -22.26 -15.78
N ILE A 219 -1.19 -22.04 -16.78
CA ILE A 219 -1.61 -21.82 -18.17
C ILE A 219 -1.27 -23.07 -18.97
N LEU A 220 -2.30 -23.86 -19.28
CA LEU A 220 -2.15 -25.12 -19.98
C LEU A 220 -1.96 -24.92 -21.46
N SER A 221 -0.88 -25.50 -22.02
CA SER A 221 -0.68 -25.51 -23.47
C SER A 221 -1.83 -26.21 -24.20
N PRO A 222 -2.26 -25.69 -25.37
CA PRO A 222 -3.16 -26.42 -26.24
C PRO A 222 -2.56 -27.77 -26.65
N TRP A 223 -3.43 -28.78 -26.84
CA TRP A 223 -3.01 -30.14 -27.17
C TRP A 223 -2.09 -30.25 -28.39
N TYR A 224 -2.29 -29.34 -29.40
CA TYR A 224 -1.50 -29.32 -30.63
C TYR A 224 -0.06 -28.80 -30.43
N ARG A 225 0.29 -28.25 -29.28
CA ARG A 225 1.65 -27.89 -28.85
C ARG A 225 2.22 -28.87 -27.81
N SER A 226 1.58 -30.00 -27.60
CA SER A 226 2.07 -31.04 -26.68
C SER A 226 3.14 -31.91 -27.36
N ALA A 227 4.02 -32.54 -26.55
CA ALA A 227 5.03 -33.46 -27.06
C ALA A 227 4.42 -34.60 -27.91
N PRO A 228 3.26 -35.24 -27.58
CA PRO A 228 2.60 -36.19 -28.45
C PRO A 228 2.18 -35.62 -29.81
N ALA A 229 1.71 -34.34 -29.84
CA ALA A 229 1.32 -33.72 -31.10
C ALA A 229 2.52 -33.52 -32.02
N TYR A 230 3.65 -33.04 -31.48
CA TYR A 230 4.90 -32.91 -32.27
C TYR A 230 5.41 -34.25 -32.79
N PHE A 231 5.26 -35.35 -32.03
CA PHE A 231 5.59 -36.70 -32.49
C PHE A 231 4.69 -37.11 -33.65
N ILE A 232 3.36 -36.84 -33.59
CA ILE A 232 2.44 -37.11 -34.70
C ILE A 232 2.83 -36.25 -35.92
N TYR A 233 3.13 -34.99 -35.78
CA TYR A 233 3.57 -34.12 -36.88
C TYR A 233 4.87 -34.62 -37.51
N PHE A 234 5.82 -35.11 -36.71
CA PHE A 234 7.04 -35.71 -37.20
C PHE A 234 6.81 -36.96 -38.03
N ILE A 235 5.88 -37.84 -37.61
CA ILE A 235 5.49 -39.05 -38.38
C ILE A 235 4.82 -38.63 -39.70
N ILE A 236 3.90 -37.66 -39.68
CA ILE A 236 3.23 -37.16 -40.89
C ILE A 236 4.25 -36.53 -41.87
N PHE A 237 5.28 -35.86 -41.37
CA PHE A 237 6.34 -35.27 -42.18
C PHE A 237 7.24 -36.33 -42.85
N LEU A 238 7.39 -37.49 -42.23
CA LEU A 238 8.23 -38.61 -42.78
C LEU A 238 7.48 -39.49 -43.81
N LEU A 239 6.16 -39.40 -43.88
CA LEU A 239 5.31 -40.08 -44.86
C LEU A 239 5.12 -39.26 -46.11
#